data_c69d2693c92c8d8484e579f15ab38a75
#
_entry.id   c69d2693c92c8d8484e579f15ab38a75
#
_cell.length_a   1.000
_cell.length_b   1.000
_cell.length_c   1.000
_cell.angle_alpha   90.00
_cell.angle_beta   90.00
_cell.angle_gamma   90.00
#
_symmetry.space_group_name_H-M   'P 1'
#
loop_
_entity.id
_entity.type
_entity.pdbx_description
1 polymer ?
#
loop_
_entity_poly.entity_id
_entity_poly.type
_entity_poly.pdbx_seq_one_letter_code
_entity_poly.pdbx_strand_id
1 'polypeptide(L)'
;LLCKEIAWVDGKKANLYSLYDITDKKLYQRRIEQQAYTDFLTGLYNRMCCERDLARQIDQAKKTGGKGALLYLDLDDFKHINDGLGHQYGDVLLKSISHALKRINGIENTCYRMGGDEFVIVIPPESYSRFGNIVEDIKKIFSKPWFLKDADYYCTMSMGIVTFPDAGDSVTDLIKKADIAMYEAKKTGKNR
;
A
#
# COMPACT_ATOMS: atom_id res chain seq x y z
N LEU A 1 10.31 -6.34 32.47
CA LEU A 1 11.05 -6.46 33.73
C LEU A 1 10.69 -5.27 34.60
N LEU A 2 10.09 -5.51 35.77
CA LEU A 2 9.89 -4.52 36.81
C LEU A 2 10.87 -4.84 37.92
N CYS A 3 11.63 -3.82 38.36
CA CYS A 3 12.51 -3.92 39.49
C CYS A 3 11.99 -3.00 40.61
N LYS A 4 11.85 -3.52 41.82
CA LYS A 4 11.46 -2.74 43.00
C LYS A 4 12.40 -3.09 44.14
N GLU A 5 13.00 -2.05 44.77
CA GLU A 5 13.74 -2.22 46.03
C GLU A 5 12.74 -2.49 47.15
N ILE A 6 12.96 -3.54 47.91
CA ILE A 6 12.15 -3.94 49.05
C ILE A 6 13.05 -4.15 50.28
N ALA A 7 12.49 -3.98 51.46
CA ALA A 7 13.12 -4.42 52.68
C ALA A 7 12.85 -5.92 52.89
N TRP A 8 13.89 -6.73 53.05
CA TRP A 8 13.76 -8.13 53.38
C TRP A 8 13.47 -8.35 54.86
N VAL A 9 13.07 -9.55 55.21
CA VAL A 9 12.64 -9.92 56.56
C VAL A 9 13.72 -9.64 57.65
N ASP A 10 15.01 -9.64 57.27
CA ASP A 10 16.16 -9.34 58.11
C ASP A 10 16.57 -7.85 58.09
N GLY A 11 15.74 -6.97 57.48
CA GLY A 11 15.98 -5.54 57.38
C GLY A 11 16.95 -5.12 56.26
N LYS A 12 17.52 -6.06 55.52
CA LYS A 12 18.39 -5.75 54.37
C LYS A 12 17.59 -5.32 53.16
N LYS A 13 18.22 -4.49 52.34
CA LYS A 13 17.68 -4.10 51.07
C LYS A 13 17.81 -5.26 50.06
N ALA A 14 16.73 -5.58 49.37
CA ALA A 14 16.70 -6.56 48.32
C ALA A 14 15.97 -5.98 47.08
N ASN A 15 16.36 -6.44 45.88
CA ASN A 15 15.69 -6.08 44.67
C ASN A 15 14.72 -7.22 44.24
N LEU A 16 13.46 -6.89 44.17
CA LEU A 16 12.43 -7.79 43.62
C LEU A 16 12.32 -7.58 42.13
N TYR A 17 12.58 -8.63 41.33
CA TYR A 17 12.42 -8.62 39.91
C TYR A 17 11.16 -9.41 39.53
N SER A 18 10.21 -8.74 38.87
CA SER A 18 9.06 -9.39 38.32
C SER A 18 9.23 -9.56 36.80
N LEU A 19 9.15 -10.80 36.35
CA LEU A 19 9.21 -11.17 34.93
C LEU A 19 7.81 -11.59 34.49
N TYR A 20 7.34 -10.97 33.42
CA TYR A 20 6.08 -11.32 32.76
C TYR A 20 6.38 -11.80 31.35
N ASP A 21 5.86 -12.95 30.97
CA ASP A 21 5.81 -13.35 29.58
C ASP A 21 4.74 -12.50 28.87
N ILE A 22 5.18 -11.71 27.91
CA ILE A 22 4.31 -10.85 27.09
C ILE A 22 4.21 -11.33 25.65
N THR A 23 4.61 -12.57 25.37
CA THR A 23 4.64 -13.14 24.01
C THR A 23 3.25 -13.12 23.39
N ASP A 24 2.25 -13.66 24.08
CA ASP A 24 0.87 -13.68 23.58
C ASP A 24 0.32 -12.28 23.38
N LYS A 25 0.55 -11.37 24.34
CA LYS A 25 0.14 -9.97 24.22
C LYS A 25 0.73 -9.30 22.98
N LYS A 26 2.01 -9.50 22.71
CA LYS A 26 2.68 -8.97 21.50
C LYS A 26 2.16 -9.60 20.22
N LEU A 27 1.86 -10.90 20.23
CA LEU A 27 1.29 -11.60 19.09
C LEU A 27 -0.13 -11.08 18.77
N TYR A 28 -0.98 -10.90 19.78
CA TYR A 28 -2.30 -10.29 19.62
C TYR A 28 -2.20 -8.85 19.10
N GLN A 29 -1.33 -8.06 19.67
CA GLN A 29 -1.11 -6.68 19.23
C GLN A 29 -0.67 -6.61 17.77
N ARG A 30 0.28 -7.45 17.35
CA ARG A 30 0.73 -7.54 15.95
C ARG A 30 -0.40 -7.97 15.00
N ARG A 31 -1.26 -8.92 15.42
CA ARG A 31 -2.41 -9.34 14.64
C ARG A 31 -3.41 -8.20 14.45
N ILE A 32 -3.73 -7.47 15.52
CA ILE A 32 -4.61 -6.31 15.46
C ILE A 32 -4.02 -5.23 14.54
N GLU A 33 -2.73 -4.95 14.66
CA GLU A 33 -2.03 -4.00 13.79
C GLU A 33 -2.07 -4.44 12.32
N GLN A 34 -1.79 -5.72 12.03
CA GLN A 34 -1.91 -6.25 10.67
C GLN A 34 -3.33 -6.10 10.12
N GLN A 35 -4.35 -6.48 10.89
CA GLN A 35 -5.74 -6.33 10.47
C GLN A 35 -6.16 -4.87 10.29
N ALA A 36 -5.59 -3.95 11.09
CA ALA A 36 -5.89 -2.52 10.99
C ALA A 36 -5.23 -1.85 9.77
N TYR A 37 -4.09 -2.36 9.28
CA TYR A 37 -3.28 -1.67 8.27
C TYR A 37 -3.14 -2.39 6.94
N THR A 38 -3.64 -3.63 6.81
CA THR A 38 -3.57 -4.39 5.56
C THR A 38 -4.95 -4.72 4.99
N ASP A 39 -5.01 -4.83 3.67
CA ASP A 39 -6.15 -5.40 2.96
C ASP A 39 -6.11 -6.94 3.07
N PHE A 40 -7.16 -7.54 3.58
CA PHE A 40 -7.20 -8.98 3.88
C PHE A 40 -7.15 -9.87 2.63
N LEU A 41 -7.62 -9.36 1.49
CA LEU A 41 -7.64 -10.13 0.24
C LEU A 41 -6.26 -10.19 -0.40
N THR A 42 -5.61 -9.03 -0.52
CA THR A 42 -4.39 -8.87 -1.32
C THR A 42 -3.11 -8.86 -0.48
N GLY A 43 -3.22 -8.61 0.83
CA GLY A 43 -2.07 -8.43 1.71
C GLY A 43 -1.25 -7.17 1.40
N LEU A 44 -1.78 -6.25 0.57
CA LEU A 44 -1.26 -4.89 0.46
C LEU A 44 -1.65 -4.08 1.69
N TYR A 45 -1.01 -2.95 1.89
CA TYR A 45 -1.49 -2.00 2.87
C TYR A 45 -2.85 -1.41 2.44
N ASN A 46 -3.67 -1.02 3.40
CA ASN A 46 -4.99 -0.45 3.15
C ASN A 46 -4.95 1.09 3.06
N ARG A 47 -6.13 1.70 2.84
CA ARG A 47 -6.31 3.16 2.76
C ARG A 47 -5.74 3.90 3.96
N MET A 48 -5.99 3.42 5.18
CA MET A 48 -5.53 4.08 6.41
C MET A 48 -3.99 4.13 6.48
N CYS A 49 -3.35 3.04 6.08
CA CYS A 49 -1.88 2.98 5.99
C CYS A 49 -1.35 3.91 4.90
N CYS A 50 -2.02 3.97 3.73
CA CYS A 50 -1.68 4.87 2.64
C CYS A 50 -1.66 6.34 3.09
N GLU A 51 -2.73 6.80 3.72
CA GLU A 51 -2.86 8.20 4.18
C GLU A 51 -1.77 8.56 5.19
N ARG A 52 -1.50 7.68 6.15
CA ARG A 52 -0.44 7.86 7.14
C ARG A 52 0.95 7.91 6.50
N ASP A 53 1.23 6.99 5.59
CA ASP A 53 2.55 6.88 4.99
C ASP A 53 2.79 8.00 3.98
N LEU A 54 1.78 8.41 3.21
CA LEU A 54 1.85 9.55 2.31
C LEU A 54 2.17 10.84 3.08
N ALA A 55 1.54 11.06 4.25
CA ALA A 55 1.87 12.20 5.10
C ALA A 55 3.37 12.24 5.46
N ARG A 56 3.94 11.10 5.82
CA ARG A 56 5.38 11.00 6.14
C ARG A 56 6.26 11.29 4.92
N GLN A 57 5.88 10.81 3.74
CA GLN A 57 6.64 11.03 2.51
C GLN A 57 6.61 12.49 2.08
N ILE A 58 5.47 13.17 2.25
CA ILE A 58 5.35 14.62 2.02
C ILE A 58 6.28 15.40 2.95
N ASP A 59 6.28 15.07 4.25
CA ASP A 59 7.15 15.71 5.23
C ASP A 59 8.63 15.46 4.92
N GLN A 60 8.97 14.25 4.49
CA GLN A 60 10.33 13.90 4.09
C GLN A 60 10.75 14.70 2.85
N ALA A 61 9.91 14.78 1.82
CA ALA A 61 10.16 15.56 0.62
C ALA A 61 10.45 17.03 0.95
N LYS A 62 9.63 17.63 1.81
CA LYS A 62 9.82 19.02 2.27
C LYS A 62 11.15 19.22 3.00
N LYS A 63 11.52 18.30 3.91
CA LYS A 63 12.75 18.39 4.70
C LYS A 63 14.01 18.23 3.86
N THR A 64 13.97 17.37 2.84
CA THR A 64 15.13 17.06 2.00
C THR A 64 15.20 17.91 0.73
N GLY A 65 14.19 18.70 0.42
CA GLY A 65 14.03 19.37 -0.87
C GLY A 65 13.82 18.38 -2.04
N GLY A 66 13.47 17.14 -1.72
CA GLY A 66 13.19 16.08 -2.68
C GLY A 66 11.77 16.12 -3.21
N LYS A 67 11.47 15.20 -4.14
CA LYS A 67 10.14 15.02 -4.72
C LYS A 67 9.74 13.56 -4.61
N GLY A 68 8.42 13.32 -4.45
CA GLY A 68 7.84 12.01 -4.59
C GLY A 68 6.66 12.04 -5.55
N ALA A 69 6.05 10.88 -5.80
CA ALA A 69 4.86 10.78 -6.63
C ALA A 69 3.82 9.87 -6.00
N LEU A 70 2.56 10.21 -6.24
CA LEU A 70 1.40 9.39 -5.91
C LEU A 70 0.76 8.95 -7.23
N LEU A 71 0.60 7.63 -7.41
CA LEU A 71 -0.05 7.01 -8.55
C LEU A 71 -1.36 6.40 -8.06
N TYR A 72 -2.49 6.81 -8.64
CA TYR A 72 -3.79 6.21 -8.40
C TYR A 72 -4.17 5.35 -9.60
N LEU A 73 -4.42 4.08 -9.38
CA LEU A 73 -4.70 3.09 -10.42
C LEU A 73 -6.08 2.48 -10.21
N ASP A 74 -6.77 2.23 -11.29
CA ASP A 74 -8.04 1.51 -11.30
C ASP A 74 -8.05 0.53 -12.48
N LEU A 75 -8.50 -0.71 -12.24
CA LEU A 75 -8.54 -1.75 -13.25
C LEU A 75 -9.68 -1.49 -14.23
N ASP A 76 -9.35 -1.41 -15.51
CA ASP A 76 -10.35 -1.19 -16.55
C ASP A 76 -11.22 -2.44 -16.70
N ASP A 77 -12.55 -2.22 -16.73
CA ASP A 77 -13.55 -3.26 -16.97
C ASP A 77 -13.50 -4.47 -16.00
N PHE A 78 -12.93 -4.31 -14.81
CA PHE A 78 -12.83 -5.35 -13.80
C PHE A 78 -14.19 -5.99 -13.46
N LYS A 79 -15.26 -5.19 -13.49
CA LYS A 79 -16.61 -5.68 -13.30
C LYS A 79 -16.98 -6.77 -14.32
N HIS A 80 -16.58 -6.62 -15.61
CA HIS A 80 -16.85 -7.61 -16.63
C HIS A 80 -16.17 -8.96 -16.34
N ILE A 81 -15.00 -8.94 -15.72
CA ILE A 81 -14.31 -10.17 -15.29
C ILE A 81 -15.13 -10.86 -14.17
N ASN A 82 -15.60 -10.10 -13.19
CA ASN A 82 -16.46 -10.63 -12.14
C ASN A 82 -17.79 -11.18 -12.66
N ASP A 83 -18.46 -10.43 -13.55
CA ASP A 83 -19.75 -10.82 -14.11
C ASP A 83 -19.61 -12.04 -15.03
N GLY A 84 -18.50 -12.16 -15.77
CA GLY A 84 -18.27 -13.26 -16.71
C GLY A 84 -17.68 -14.53 -16.10
N LEU A 85 -16.74 -14.40 -15.17
CA LEU A 85 -16.01 -15.52 -14.59
C LEU A 85 -16.43 -15.84 -13.13
N GLY A 86 -17.01 -14.86 -12.44
CA GLY A 86 -17.32 -14.94 -11.03
C GLY A 86 -16.28 -14.23 -10.14
N HIS A 87 -16.72 -13.75 -8.99
CA HIS A 87 -15.92 -12.97 -8.03
C HIS A 87 -14.64 -13.68 -7.59
N GLN A 88 -14.65 -15.01 -7.51
CA GLN A 88 -13.47 -15.79 -7.16
C GLN A 88 -12.28 -15.55 -8.11
N TYR A 89 -12.54 -15.38 -9.40
CA TYR A 89 -11.50 -15.09 -10.40
C TYR A 89 -11.06 -13.63 -10.36
N GLY A 90 -11.97 -12.71 -10.06
CA GLY A 90 -11.61 -11.32 -9.74
C GLY A 90 -10.68 -11.24 -8.53
N ASP A 91 -10.94 -12.01 -7.49
CA ASP A 91 -10.09 -12.10 -6.30
C ASP A 91 -8.69 -12.66 -6.64
N VAL A 92 -8.61 -13.69 -7.50
CA VAL A 92 -7.35 -14.24 -8.01
C VAL A 92 -6.57 -13.18 -8.79
N LEU A 93 -7.24 -12.43 -9.66
CA LEU A 93 -6.63 -11.35 -10.44
C LEU A 93 -6.07 -10.26 -9.52
N LEU A 94 -6.86 -9.78 -8.55
CA LEU A 94 -6.44 -8.76 -7.58
C LEU A 94 -5.20 -9.21 -6.77
N LYS A 95 -5.17 -10.47 -6.32
CA LYS A 95 -4.01 -11.05 -5.63
C LYS A 95 -2.78 -11.11 -6.55
N SER A 96 -2.95 -11.52 -7.80
CA SER A 96 -1.86 -11.64 -8.77
C SER A 96 -1.25 -10.28 -9.10
N ILE A 97 -2.10 -9.25 -9.33
CA ILE A 97 -1.66 -7.87 -9.54
C ILE A 97 -0.90 -7.36 -8.32
N SER A 98 -1.44 -7.56 -7.14
CA SER A 98 -0.82 -7.12 -5.88
C SER A 98 0.56 -7.75 -5.66
N HIS A 99 0.68 -9.03 -5.98
CA HIS A 99 1.96 -9.74 -5.92
C HIS A 99 2.97 -9.19 -6.94
N ALA A 100 2.52 -8.90 -8.16
CA ALA A 100 3.38 -8.32 -9.19
C ALA A 100 3.86 -6.91 -8.81
N LEU A 101 2.97 -6.05 -8.29
CA LEU A 101 3.32 -4.69 -7.84
C LEU A 101 4.38 -4.72 -6.72
N LYS A 102 4.24 -5.59 -5.73
CA LYS A 102 5.22 -5.75 -4.63
C LYS A 102 6.62 -6.17 -5.09
N ARG A 103 6.78 -6.66 -6.30
CA ARG A 103 8.08 -7.10 -6.85
C ARG A 103 8.80 -5.99 -7.60
N ILE A 104 8.19 -4.84 -7.79
CA ILE A 104 8.84 -3.69 -8.43
C ILE A 104 9.77 -3.04 -7.42
N ASN A 105 11.06 -2.99 -7.76
CA ASN A 105 12.09 -2.41 -6.91
C ASN A 105 11.86 -0.90 -6.71
N GLY A 106 11.83 -0.50 -5.45
CA GLY A 106 11.65 0.90 -5.01
C GLY A 106 10.22 1.25 -4.57
N ILE A 107 9.28 0.32 -4.69
CA ILE A 107 7.90 0.47 -4.21
C ILE A 107 7.37 -0.77 -3.46
N GLU A 108 8.23 -1.70 -3.09
CA GLU A 108 7.85 -2.98 -2.47
C GLU A 108 6.94 -2.82 -1.24
N ASN A 109 7.13 -1.74 -0.49
CA ASN A 109 6.43 -1.44 0.75
C ASN A 109 5.51 -0.21 0.67
N THR A 110 5.28 0.32 -0.52
CA THR A 110 4.50 1.54 -0.75
C THR A 110 3.37 1.34 -1.76
N CYS A 111 2.85 0.09 -1.82
CA CYS A 111 1.67 -0.29 -2.59
C CYS A 111 0.48 -0.49 -1.65
N TYR A 112 -0.65 0.10 -2.00
CA TYR A 112 -1.86 0.13 -1.19
C TYR A 112 -3.06 -0.28 -2.02
N ARG A 113 -4.06 -0.92 -1.39
CA ARG A 113 -5.40 -1.11 -1.98
C ARG A 113 -6.39 -0.20 -1.28
N MET A 114 -7.08 0.63 -2.06
CA MET A 114 -8.04 1.60 -1.53
C MET A 114 -9.43 1.00 -1.33
N GLY A 115 -9.73 -0.06 -2.07
CA GLY A 115 -10.98 -0.81 -2.06
C GLY A 115 -11.32 -1.29 -3.47
N GLY A 116 -12.19 -2.28 -3.63
CA GLY A 116 -12.60 -2.77 -4.95
C GLY A 116 -11.41 -3.12 -5.85
N ASP A 117 -11.31 -2.44 -6.97
CA ASP A 117 -10.29 -2.55 -8.01
C ASP A 117 -9.30 -1.37 -8.04
N GLU A 118 -9.31 -0.54 -6.97
CA GLU A 118 -8.48 0.65 -6.85
C GLU A 118 -7.19 0.38 -6.06
N PHE A 119 -6.07 0.79 -6.63
CA PHE A 119 -4.75 0.72 -6.03
C PHE A 119 -4.09 2.09 -5.97
N VAL A 120 -3.26 2.30 -4.97
CA VAL A 120 -2.40 3.47 -4.86
C VAL A 120 -0.96 3.01 -4.69
N ILE A 121 -0.06 3.71 -5.35
CA ILE A 121 1.39 3.52 -5.20
C ILE A 121 2.00 4.86 -4.83
N VAL A 122 2.79 4.89 -3.79
CA VAL A 122 3.57 6.06 -3.41
C VAL A 122 5.02 5.81 -3.79
N ILE A 123 5.58 6.63 -4.68
CA ILE A 123 7.01 6.63 -4.99
C ILE A 123 7.67 7.62 -4.04
N PRO A 124 8.42 7.12 -3.04
CA PRO A 124 9.03 7.96 -2.05
C PRO A 124 10.19 8.79 -2.62
N PRO A 125 10.63 9.88 -1.96
CA PRO A 125 11.69 10.75 -2.47
C PRO A 125 12.99 10.02 -2.81
N GLU A 126 13.38 9.02 -2.04
CA GLU A 126 14.57 8.20 -2.30
C GLU A 126 14.50 7.36 -3.58
N SER A 127 13.30 7.03 -4.02
CA SER A 127 13.06 6.25 -5.25
C SER A 127 12.67 7.12 -6.45
N TYR A 128 12.49 8.42 -6.27
CA TYR A 128 11.97 9.31 -7.30
C TYR A 128 12.86 9.40 -8.55
N SER A 129 14.18 9.24 -8.42
CA SER A 129 15.08 9.14 -9.57
C SER A 129 14.75 8.00 -10.53
N ARG A 130 14.04 6.99 -10.06
CA ARG A 130 13.57 5.82 -10.83
C ARG A 130 12.11 5.94 -11.28
N PHE A 131 11.47 7.08 -11.08
CA PHE A 131 10.04 7.29 -11.36
C PHE A 131 9.62 6.76 -12.75
N GLY A 132 10.33 7.14 -13.80
CA GLY A 132 10.01 6.69 -15.17
C GLY A 132 10.09 5.16 -15.32
N ASN A 133 11.12 4.53 -14.75
CA ASN A 133 11.29 3.08 -14.80
C ASN A 133 10.18 2.36 -14.01
N ILE A 134 9.81 2.88 -12.83
CA ILE A 134 8.73 2.31 -12.01
C ILE A 134 7.40 2.38 -12.76
N VAL A 135 7.07 3.51 -13.38
CA VAL A 135 5.84 3.67 -14.18
C VAL A 135 5.82 2.67 -15.35
N GLU A 136 6.93 2.52 -16.08
CA GLU A 136 7.04 1.55 -17.16
C GLU A 136 6.94 0.09 -16.67
N ASP A 137 7.52 -0.24 -15.52
CA ASP A 137 7.43 -1.57 -14.94
C ASP A 137 5.99 -1.88 -14.48
N ILE A 138 5.25 -0.88 -13.97
CA ILE A 138 3.82 -1.02 -13.68
C ILE A 138 3.04 -1.30 -14.98
N LYS A 139 3.25 -0.52 -16.04
CA LYS A 139 2.58 -0.74 -17.34
C LYS A 139 2.86 -2.12 -17.92
N LYS A 140 4.08 -2.64 -17.78
CA LYS A 140 4.45 -3.99 -18.24
C LYS A 140 3.65 -5.09 -17.55
N ILE A 141 3.24 -4.91 -16.27
CA ILE A 141 2.36 -5.87 -15.58
C ILE A 141 1.05 -6.04 -16.36
N PHE A 142 0.48 -4.93 -16.87
CA PHE A 142 -0.82 -4.92 -17.57
C PHE A 142 -0.71 -5.13 -19.08
N SER A 143 0.50 -5.25 -19.63
CA SER A 143 0.71 -5.54 -21.07
C SER A 143 0.59 -7.02 -21.42
N LYS A 144 0.52 -7.89 -20.41
CA LYS A 144 0.43 -9.35 -20.58
C LYS A 144 -0.93 -9.85 -20.12
N PRO A 145 -1.42 -10.95 -20.73
CA PRO A 145 -2.65 -11.56 -20.27
C PRO A 145 -2.46 -12.21 -18.88
N TRP A 146 -3.57 -12.28 -18.17
CA TRP A 146 -3.68 -13.02 -16.90
C TRP A 146 -4.35 -14.37 -17.19
N PHE A 147 -3.71 -15.46 -16.78
CA PHE A 147 -4.28 -16.79 -16.93
C PHE A 147 -5.33 -17.05 -15.86
N LEU A 148 -6.61 -17.05 -16.23
CA LEU A 148 -7.74 -17.24 -15.32
C LEU A 148 -8.66 -18.29 -15.92
N LYS A 149 -9.07 -19.30 -15.13
CA LYS A 149 -10.01 -20.35 -15.55
C LYS A 149 -9.69 -20.95 -16.93
N ASP A 150 -8.44 -21.39 -17.07
CA ASP A 150 -7.94 -22.06 -18.28
C ASP A 150 -7.92 -21.21 -19.58
N ALA A 151 -7.96 -19.89 -19.44
CA ALA A 151 -7.87 -18.96 -20.56
C ALA A 151 -7.09 -17.68 -20.21
N ASP A 152 -6.59 -17.02 -21.25
CA ASP A 152 -5.90 -15.74 -21.15
C ASP A 152 -6.91 -14.58 -21.15
N TYR A 153 -6.85 -13.72 -20.11
CA TYR A 153 -7.67 -12.52 -19.99
C TYR A 153 -6.80 -11.28 -19.95
N TYR A 154 -7.15 -10.31 -20.77
CA TYR A 154 -6.53 -8.99 -20.75
C TYR A 154 -7.29 -8.08 -19.79
N CYS A 155 -6.57 -7.50 -18.86
CA CYS A 155 -7.07 -6.46 -17.97
C CYS A 155 -6.09 -5.31 -18.04
N THR A 156 -6.54 -4.15 -18.48
CA THR A 156 -5.76 -2.92 -18.50
C THR A 156 -6.02 -2.10 -17.24
N MET A 157 -5.31 -1.01 -17.07
CA MET A 157 -5.52 -0.07 -15.97
C MET A 157 -5.48 1.36 -16.48
N SER A 158 -6.22 2.22 -15.81
CA SER A 158 -6.13 3.66 -15.94
C SER A 158 -5.41 4.23 -14.72
N MET A 159 -4.50 5.18 -14.92
CA MET A 159 -3.62 5.69 -13.89
C MET A 159 -3.59 7.21 -13.88
N GLY A 160 -3.81 7.80 -12.71
CA GLY A 160 -3.56 9.21 -12.45
C GLY A 160 -2.28 9.39 -11.66
N ILE A 161 -1.48 10.38 -12.02
CA ILE A 161 -0.19 10.65 -11.39
C ILE A 161 -0.15 12.10 -10.89
N VAL A 162 0.28 12.28 -9.65
CA VAL A 162 0.59 13.59 -9.08
C VAL A 162 1.93 13.55 -8.37
N THR A 163 2.68 14.64 -8.45
CA THR A 163 3.98 14.76 -7.76
C THR A 163 3.84 15.65 -6.53
N PHE A 164 4.55 15.30 -5.48
CA PHE A 164 4.57 16.12 -4.28
C PHE A 164 6.02 16.54 -3.95
N PRO A 165 6.24 17.71 -3.34
CA PRO A 165 5.23 18.67 -2.89
C PRO A 165 4.67 19.58 -4.00
N ASP A 166 5.13 19.46 -5.26
CA ASP A 166 4.80 20.43 -6.34
C ASP A 166 3.30 20.56 -6.60
N ALA A 167 2.54 19.45 -6.62
CA ALA A 167 1.09 19.46 -6.83
C ALA A 167 0.28 19.77 -5.57
N GLY A 168 0.94 19.80 -4.41
CA GLY A 168 0.34 20.07 -3.11
C GLY A 168 1.02 19.30 -1.98
N ASP A 169 0.60 19.59 -0.77
CA ASP A 169 1.17 19.03 0.46
C ASP A 169 0.12 18.47 1.43
N SER A 170 -1.14 18.46 1.01
CA SER A 170 -2.24 17.84 1.73
C SER A 170 -2.47 16.42 1.20
N VAL A 171 -2.49 15.43 2.08
CA VAL A 171 -2.79 14.03 1.75
C VAL A 171 -4.10 13.91 0.99
N THR A 172 -5.17 14.51 1.51
CA THR A 172 -6.51 14.47 0.91
C THR A 172 -6.54 15.11 -0.47
N ASP A 173 -5.84 16.24 -0.64
CA ASP A 173 -5.81 16.95 -1.91
C ASP A 173 -5.01 16.19 -2.97
N LEU A 174 -3.87 15.60 -2.62
CA LEU A 174 -3.07 14.78 -3.52
C LEU A 174 -3.82 13.53 -3.98
N ILE A 175 -4.47 12.82 -3.06
CA ILE A 175 -5.29 11.64 -3.39
C ILE A 175 -6.41 12.06 -4.34
N LYS A 176 -7.13 13.15 -4.05
CA LYS A 176 -8.21 13.65 -4.90
C LYS A 176 -7.73 14.04 -6.30
N LYS A 177 -6.59 14.72 -6.41
CA LYS A 177 -6.01 15.11 -7.71
C LYS A 177 -5.60 13.91 -8.54
N ALA A 178 -4.98 12.90 -7.91
CA ALA A 178 -4.60 11.67 -8.58
C ALA A 178 -5.83 10.88 -9.07
N ASP A 179 -6.88 10.79 -8.24
CA ASP A 179 -8.16 10.17 -8.60
C ASP A 179 -8.82 10.88 -9.79
N ILE A 180 -8.88 12.22 -9.78
CA ILE A 180 -9.40 13.00 -10.92
C ILE A 180 -8.59 12.72 -12.19
N ALA A 181 -7.26 12.69 -12.12
CA ALA A 181 -6.41 12.40 -13.26
C ALA A 181 -6.64 10.97 -13.80
N MET A 182 -6.79 9.98 -12.92
CA MET A 182 -7.13 8.60 -13.28
C MET A 182 -8.51 8.52 -13.96
N TYR A 183 -9.50 9.23 -13.42
CA TYR A 183 -10.84 9.27 -14.00
C TYR A 183 -10.84 9.89 -15.40
N GLU A 184 -10.06 10.95 -15.65
CA GLU A 184 -9.88 11.52 -16.98
C GLU A 184 -9.18 10.54 -17.95
N ALA A 185 -8.20 9.76 -17.46
CA ALA A 185 -7.60 8.69 -18.26
C ALA A 185 -8.64 7.64 -18.68
N LYS A 186 -9.55 7.24 -17.78
CA LYS A 186 -10.67 6.35 -18.11
C LYS A 186 -11.59 6.90 -19.18
N LYS A 187 -11.98 8.19 -19.10
CA LYS A 187 -12.86 8.84 -20.07
C LYS A 187 -12.23 8.99 -21.45
N THR A 188 -10.93 9.20 -21.51
CA THR A 188 -10.20 9.51 -22.74
C THR A 188 -9.66 8.27 -23.45
N GLY A 189 -10.08 7.07 -23.05
CA GLY A 189 -9.82 5.84 -23.80
C GLY A 189 -9.18 4.72 -23.01
N LYS A 190 -9.06 4.82 -21.66
CA LYS A 190 -8.49 3.79 -20.76
C LYS A 190 -7.02 3.44 -21.09
N ASN A 191 -6.44 2.50 -20.37
CA ASN A 191 -5.09 1.96 -20.59
C ASN A 191 -4.00 3.05 -20.72
N ARG A 192 -4.02 4.02 -19.83
CA ARG A 192 -3.07 5.16 -19.83
C ARG A 192 -2.90 5.75 -18.44
#